data_23852492e79f272a457bc641e8098669
#
_entry.id   23852492e79f272a457bc641e8098669
#
_cell.length_a   1.000
_cell.length_b   1.000
_cell.length_c   1.000
_cell.angle_alpha   90.00
_cell.angle_beta   90.00
_cell.angle_gamma   90.00
#
_symmetry.space_group_name_H-M   'P 1'
#
loop_
_entity.id
_entity.type
_entity.pdbx_description
1 polymer ?
#
loop_
_entity_poly.entity_id
_entity_poly.type
_entity_poly.pdbx_seq_one_letter_code
_entity_poly.pdbx_strand_id
1 'polypeptide(L)'
;MGEIRDRHAIEAIETQGAYVSPVSIWELVIKHHLGRLALPSSDLTDDIAAQGFSWLNVTPQHAETVLRLANHHRDPFDRFLIAQASYEDMRIATYDKVFGLYSPEVFFVKK
;
A
#
# COMPACT_ATOMS: atom_id res chain seq x y z
N MET A 1 -11.74 -12.09 2.01
CA MET A 1 -10.38 -11.78 2.46
C MET A 1 -9.38 -12.04 1.37
N GLY A 2 -8.43 -11.18 1.19
CA GLY A 2 -7.33 -11.43 0.29
C GLY A 2 -6.37 -12.47 0.85
N GLU A 3 -5.58 -13.06 -0.01
CA GLU A 3 -4.56 -14.02 0.36
C GLU A 3 -3.17 -13.40 0.15
N ILE A 4 -2.30 -13.57 1.12
CA ILE A 4 -0.91 -13.11 1.05
C ILE A 4 -0.05 -14.25 0.54
N ARG A 5 0.64 -14.03 -0.59
CA ARG A 5 1.44 -15.06 -1.24
C ARG A 5 2.90 -15.09 -0.84
N ASP A 6 3.45 -13.95 -0.43
CA ASP A 6 4.86 -13.85 -0.06
C ASP A 6 5.07 -14.37 1.36
N ARG A 7 5.79 -15.48 1.48
CA ARG A 7 6.05 -16.12 2.76
C ARG A 7 6.87 -15.22 3.70
N HIS A 8 7.81 -14.45 3.19
CA HIS A 8 8.55 -13.48 4.00
C HIS A 8 7.65 -12.39 4.54
N ALA A 9 6.69 -11.95 3.73
CA ALA A 9 5.71 -10.95 4.16
C ALA A 9 4.84 -11.50 5.29
N ILE A 10 4.39 -12.75 5.18
CA ILE A 10 3.60 -13.40 6.23
C ILE A 10 4.37 -13.43 7.54
N GLU A 11 5.62 -13.88 7.52
CA GLU A 11 6.46 -13.92 8.71
C GLU A 11 6.68 -12.54 9.31
N ALA A 12 6.95 -11.54 8.49
CA ALA A 12 7.15 -10.17 8.93
C ALA A 12 5.88 -9.60 9.57
N ILE A 13 4.71 -9.89 9.00
CA ILE A 13 3.43 -9.45 9.57
C ILE A 13 3.21 -10.06 10.95
N GLU A 14 3.49 -11.34 11.10
CA GLU A 14 3.32 -12.05 12.36
C GLU A 14 4.20 -11.47 13.48
N THR A 15 5.39 -10.97 13.13
CA THR A 15 6.36 -10.48 14.11
C THR A 15 6.35 -8.96 14.27
N GLN A 16 6.07 -8.20 13.23
CA GLN A 16 6.26 -6.74 13.20
C GLN A 16 5.07 -5.96 12.66
N GLY A 17 4.04 -6.65 12.16
CA GLY A 17 2.87 -6.01 11.59
C GLY A 17 3.04 -5.60 10.13
N ALA A 18 2.00 -5.04 9.58
CA ALA A 18 1.94 -4.57 8.19
C ALA A 18 1.50 -3.11 8.15
N TYR A 19 1.95 -2.40 7.13
CA TYR A 19 1.72 -0.96 6.98
C TYR A 19 1.10 -0.67 5.62
N VAL A 20 0.24 0.36 5.59
CA VAL A 20 -0.37 0.87 4.36
C VAL A 20 -0.04 2.35 4.24
N SER A 21 0.25 2.80 3.04
CA SER A 21 0.48 4.21 2.78
C SER A 21 -0.83 4.96 2.53
N PRO A 22 -0.97 6.19 3.03
CA PRO A 22 -2.09 7.06 2.63
C PRO A 22 -2.17 7.26 1.11
N VAL A 23 -1.09 7.13 0.39
CA VAL A 23 -1.06 7.21 -1.08
C VAL A 23 -1.94 6.14 -1.71
N SER A 24 -2.03 4.96 -1.10
CA SER A 24 -2.90 3.89 -1.60
C SER A 24 -4.37 4.28 -1.53
N ILE A 25 -4.78 4.99 -0.49
CA ILE A 25 -6.15 5.52 -0.39
C ILE A 25 -6.38 6.55 -1.50
N TRP A 26 -5.44 7.44 -1.71
CA TRP A 26 -5.56 8.48 -2.73
C TRP A 26 -5.70 7.87 -4.13
N GLU A 27 -4.92 6.86 -4.43
CA GLU A 27 -5.02 6.14 -5.70
C GLU A 27 -6.42 5.56 -5.90
N LEU A 28 -6.97 4.93 -4.87
CA LEU A 28 -8.32 4.35 -4.92
C LEU A 28 -9.39 5.41 -5.15
N VAL A 29 -9.27 6.55 -4.46
CA VAL A 29 -10.21 7.66 -4.62
C VAL A 29 -10.17 8.20 -6.05
N ILE A 30 -8.98 8.35 -6.62
CA ILE A 30 -8.84 8.80 -8.00
C ILE A 30 -9.48 7.80 -8.97
N LYS A 31 -9.21 6.52 -8.81
CA LYS A 31 -9.83 5.49 -9.66
C LYS A 31 -11.34 5.48 -9.54
N HIS A 32 -11.86 5.70 -8.34
CA HIS A 32 -13.29 5.80 -8.12
C HIS A 32 -13.88 7.00 -8.86
N HIS A 33 -13.26 8.16 -8.77
CA HIS A 33 -13.73 9.37 -9.48
C HIS A 33 -13.68 9.21 -11.01
N LEU A 34 -12.78 8.38 -11.51
CA LEU A 34 -12.70 8.08 -12.93
C LEU A 34 -13.69 6.98 -13.37
N GLY A 35 -14.52 6.49 -12.47
CA GLY A 35 -15.49 5.44 -12.77
C GLY A 35 -14.90 4.05 -12.94
N ARG A 36 -13.64 3.85 -12.54
CA ARG A 36 -12.92 2.58 -12.71
C ARG A 36 -13.04 1.64 -11.53
N LEU A 37 -13.52 2.13 -10.41
CA LEU A 37 -13.58 1.37 -9.18
C LEU A 37 -14.77 1.80 -8.34
N ALA A 38 -15.55 0.84 -7.88
CA ALA A 38 -16.58 1.09 -6.87
C ALA A 38 -15.95 0.94 -5.49
N LEU A 39 -16.14 1.93 -4.62
CA LEU A 39 -15.68 1.85 -3.25
C LEU A 39 -16.76 1.18 -2.40
N PRO A 40 -16.40 0.19 -1.56
CA PRO A 40 -17.38 -0.50 -0.72
C PRO A 40 -17.90 0.37 0.43
N SER A 41 -17.16 1.40 0.81
CA SER A 41 -17.57 2.34 1.86
C SER A 41 -16.87 3.68 1.68
N SER A 42 -17.32 4.67 2.42
CA SER A 42 -16.66 5.98 2.49
C SER A 42 -15.69 6.08 3.66
N ASP A 43 -15.58 5.03 4.47
CA ASP A 43 -14.76 5.02 5.69
C ASP A 43 -13.51 4.15 5.50
N LEU A 44 -12.76 4.40 4.42
CA LEU A 44 -11.61 3.58 4.02
C LEU A 44 -10.53 3.56 5.12
N THR A 45 -10.29 4.68 5.77
CA THR A 45 -9.29 4.78 6.83
C THR A 45 -9.62 3.84 7.99
N ASP A 46 -10.86 3.86 8.43
CA ASP A 46 -11.31 2.99 9.53
C ASP A 46 -11.32 1.53 9.12
N ASP A 47 -11.74 1.24 7.89
CA ASP A 47 -11.79 -0.12 7.37
C ASP A 47 -10.40 -0.74 7.30
N ILE A 48 -9.42 0.01 6.84
CA ILE A 48 -8.02 -0.45 6.76
C ILE A 48 -7.45 -0.67 8.16
N ALA A 49 -7.68 0.28 9.06
CA ALA A 49 -7.22 0.15 10.44
C ALA A 49 -7.86 -1.06 11.13
N ALA A 50 -9.15 -1.33 10.87
CA ALA A 50 -9.84 -2.48 11.43
C ALA A 50 -9.27 -3.81 10.97
N GLN A 51 -8.61 -3.85 9.82
CA GLN A 51 -7.92 -5.04 9.33
C GLN A 51 -6.56 -5.28 10.00
N GLY A 52 -6.13 -4.36 10.86
CA GLY A 52 -4.88 -4.51 11.61
C GLY A 52 -3.67 -3.82 10.99
N PHE A 53 -3.86 -3.04 9.92
CA PHE A 53 -2.76 -2.29 9.32
C PHE A 53 -2.42 -1.05 10.13
N SER A 54 -1.14 -0.74 10.19
CA SER A 54 -0.62 0.55 10.64
C SER A 54 -0.37 1.44 9.44
N TRP A 55 -0.20 2.75 9.68
CA TRP A 55 0.03 3.69 8.60
C TRP A 55 1.52 3.93 8.38
N LEU A 56 1.95 3.88 7.12
CA LEU A 56 3.24 4.39 6.69
C LEU A 56 3.01 5.79 6.13
N ASN A 57 3.06 6.77 7.01
CA ASN A 57 2.76 8.15 6.64
C ASN A 57 3.79 8.73 5.69
N VAL A 58 3.32 9.58 4.79
CA VAL A 58 4.16 10.24 3.80
C VAL A 58 5.05 11.28 4.47
N THR A 59 6.33 11.28 4.10
CA THR A 59 7.30 12.28 4.55
C THR A 59 7.91 13.02 3.37
N PRO A 60 8.52 14.20 3.60
CA PRO A 60 9.26 14.89 2.54
C PRO A 60 10.37 14.04 1.94
N GLN A 61 11.03 13.22 2.74
CA GLN A 61 12.11 12.35 2.28
C GLN A 61 11.60 11.29 1.31
N HIS A 62 10.38 10.79 1.52
CA HIS A 62 9.75 9.87 0.57
C HIS A 62 9.62 10.52 -0.81
N ALA A 63 9.08 11.75 -0.84
CA ALA A 63 8.91 12.48 -2.09
C ALA A 63 10.26 12.72 -2.78
N GLU A 64 11.27 13.12 -2.03
CA GLU A 64 12.61 13.36 -2.56
C GLU A 64 13.26 12.08 -3.10
N THR A 65 13.02 10.96 -2.46
CA THR A 65 13.56 9.67 -2.87
C THR A 65 13.10 9.26 -4.28
N VAL A 66 11.93 9.74 -4.71
CA VAL A 66 11.45 9.49 -6.08
C VAL A 66 12.47 9.93 -7.13
N LEU A 67 13.22 10.99 -6.87
CA LEU A 67 14.27 11.48 -7.79
C LEU A 67 15.36 10.44 -8.08
N ARG A 68 15.61 9.55 -7.13
CA ARG A 68 16.70 8.58 -7.20
C ARG A 68 16.27 7.24 -7.77
N LEU A 69 14.97 7.07 -8.05
CA LEU A 69 14.47 5.82 -8.59
C LEU A 69 14.80 5.69 -10.08
N ALA A 70 15.15 4.48 -10.48
CA ALA A 70 15.29 4.16 -11.89
C ALA A 70 13.94 4.36 -12.60
N ASN A 71 14.00 4.71 -13.89
CA ASN A 71 12.83 5.11 -14.66
C ASN A 71 12.10 3.91 -15.27
N HIS A 72 11.91 2.84 -14.48
CA HIS A 72 11.28 1.59 -14.92
C HIS A 72 9.76 1.59 -14.78
N HIS A 73 9.21 2.40 -13.89
CA HIS A 73 7.78 2.49 -13.65
C HIS A 73 7.28 3.86 -14.06
N ARG A 74 6.15 3.88 -14.79
CA ARG A 74 5.55 5.14 -15.25
C ARG A 74 4.41 5.60 -14.35
N ASP A 75 3.81 4.68 -13.61
CA ASP A 75 2.71 5.01 -12.71
C ASP A 75 3.24 5.81 -11.52
N PRO A 76 2.80 7.06 -11.33
CA PRO A 76 3.31 7.89 -10.24
C PRO A 76 2.97 7.35 -8.85
N PHE A 77 1.87 6.65 -8.70
CA PHE A 77 1.52 6.03 -7.41
C PHE A 77 2.49 4.90 -7.08
N ASP A 78 2.76 4.01 -8.05
CA ASP A 78 3.71 2.93 -7.87
C ASP A 78 5.10 3.47 -7.55
N ARG A 79 5.54 4.50 -8.27
CA ARG A 79 6.84 5.12 -8.02
C ARG A 79 6.93 5.65 -6.60
N PHE A 80 5.88 6.28 -6.11
CA PHE A 80 5.88 6.82 -4.75
C PHE A 80 5.94 5.72 -3.70
N LEU A 81 5.16 4.66 -3.89
CA LEU A 81 5.16 3.51 -2.97
C LEU A 81 6.53 2.83 -2.93
N ILE A 82 7.18 2.69 -4.09
CA ILE A 82 8.54 2.15 -4.17
C ILE A 82 9.52 3.05 -3.43
N ALA A 83 9.38 4.36 -3.57
CA ALA A 83 10.24 5.32 -2.86
C ALA A 83 10.07 5.19 -1.35
N GLN A 84 8.84 5.05 -0.86
CA GLN A 84 8.59 4.83 0.56
C GLN A 84 9.29 3.55 1.06
N ALA A 85 9.10 2.45 0.34
CA ALA A 85 9.71 1.18 0.71
C ALA A 85 11.23 1.28 0.73
N SER A 86 11.81 1.92 -0.28
CA SER A 86 13.26 2.11 -0.37
C SER A 86 13.80 2.94 0.78
N TYR A 87 13.17 4.07 1.06
CA TYR A 87 13.62 4.97 2.12
C TYR A 87 13.51 4.33 3.50
N GLU A 88 12.41 3.63 3.77
CA GLU A 88 12.14 3.02 5.06
C GLU A 88 12.76 1.63 5.22
N ASP A 89 13.44 1.14 4.20
CA ASP A 89 14.04 -0.20 4.17
C ASP A 89 12.98 -1.27 4.44
N MET A 90 11.88 -1.18 3.71
CA MET A 90 10.76 -2.11 3.80
C MET A 90 10.58 -2.86 2.49
N ARG A 91 9.86 -3.97 2.55
CA ARG A 91 9.44 -4.72 1.37
C ARG A 91 8.01 -4.35 1.02
N ILE A 92 7.71 -4.34 -0.27
CA ILE A 92 6.33 -4.22 -0.76
C ILE A 92 5.78 -5.61 -0.94
N ALA A 93 4.57 -5.83 -0.46
CA ALA A 93 3.82 -7.07 -0.65
C ALA A 93 2.43 -6.73 -1.21
N THR A 94 1.80 -7.72 -1.83
CA THR A 94 0.51 -7.56 -2.45
C THR A 94 -0.49 -8.59 -1.93
N TYR A 95 -1.77 -8.21 -1.92
CA TYR A 95 -2.88 -9.10 -1.67
C TYR A 95 -3.53 -9.56 -2.95
N ASP A 96 -4.05 -10.77 -2.92
CA ASP A 96 -5.08 -11.16 -3.89
C ASP A 96 -6.42 -10.61 -3.44
N LYS A 97 -7.12 -9.93 -4.34
CA LYS A 97 -8.46 -9.41 -4.05
C LYS A 97 -9.48 -10.50 -4.35
N VAL A 98 -9.90 -11.23 -3.32
CA VAL A 98 -10.71 -12.42 -3.56
C VAL A 98 -12.19 -12.24 -3.28
N PHE A 99 -12.60 -11.49 -2.28
CA PHE A 99 -14.00 -11.59 -1.80
C PHE A 99 -14.81 -10.31 -1.91
N GLY A 100 -14.46 -9.42 -2.81
CA GLY A 100 -15.21 -8.18 -2.96
C GLY A 100 -15.14 -7.22 -1.77
N LEU A 101 -14.46 -7.59 -0.72
CA LEU A 101 -14.19 -6.69 0.39
C LEU A 101 -13.04 -5.78 0.03
N TYR A 102 -13.10 -4.55 0.50
CA TYR A 102 -12.00 -3.64 0.27
C TYR A 102 -10.75 -4.12 0.98
N SER A 103 -9.66 -4.24 0.22
CA SER A 103 -8.33 -4.50 0.75
C SER A 103 -7.33 -3.65 -0.02
N PRO A 104 -6.32 -3.09 0.63
CA PRO A 104 -5.26 -2.40 -0.10
C PRO A 104 -4.53 -3.39 -1.00
N GLU A 105 -4.22 -2.98 -2.23
CA GLU A 105 -3.46 -3.83 -3.15
C GLU A 105 -2.02 -4.02 -2.70
N VAL A 106 -1.48 -3.01 -2.05
CA VAL A 106 -0.08 -2.95 -1.67
C VAL A 106 0.04 -2.61 -0.19
N PHE A 107 0.88 -3.33 0.50
CA PHE A 107 1.24 -3.02 1.87
C PHE A 107 2.74 -3.23 2.08
N PHE A 108 3.26 -2.71 3.17
CA PHE A 108 4.68 -2.73 3.47
C PHE A 108 4.93 -3.58 4.70
N VAL A 109 6.04 -4.32 4.66
CA VAL A 109 6.52 -5.09 5.80
C VAL A 109 8.00 -4.80 6.01
N LYS A 110 8.46 -4.85 7.24
CA LYS A 110 9.88 -4.67 7.54
C LYS A 110 10.69 -5.85 7.01
N LYS A 111 11.86 -5.54 6.53
CA LYS A 111 12.80 -6.57 6.06
C LYS A 111 13.34 -7.41 7.20
#